data_3a41d934dbf3337784c42113f0181468
#
_entry.id   3a41d934dbf3337784c42113f0181468
#
_cell.length_a   1.000
_cell.length_b   1.000
_cell.length_c   1.000
_cell.angle_alpha   90.00
_cell.angle_beta   90.00
_cell.angle_gamma   90.00
#
_symmetry.space_group_name_H-M   'P 1'
#
loop_
_entity.id
_entity.type
_entity.pdbx_description
1 polymer ?
#
loop_
_entity_poly.entity_id
_entity_poly.type
_entity_poly.pdbx_seq_one_letter_code
_entity_poly.pdbx_strand_id
1 'polypeptide(L)'
;MVLPLGSSGSGGFASAFSTVGLELFSLLPDVAAARGLAIAARAAGPPDFEPVRPDRKIALAARQAEQEAKSLTRIKSKLDSVNSIVERARAKLDEIRLLLVDMRKNVELSQNPDATDDEKRTQASAFDQTMGLINIKVRNFGTIGNNLLGSQFRDVFDADTISFPIRPNSLQEDSITGLFAGSDFTITETGTGDVYVPDIFGAKVQSLPINDDDVDDGVLLLDDDTIVLDDSTGAVSITRNGAGSPVLEGVLERKGLDVLFSPFYGNFLNDASLDEAISDVDKATQTARFLTGVFDGFVGRVGARRDQIANLIKVNEQFAQQVESDNLRNTLIAQAEQQRSALLFSSVFNSTLTFQDNGVLSNAISSLVDVQV
;
A
#
# COMPACT_ATOMS: atom_id res chain seq x y z
N MET A 1 33.65 -9.13 21.64
CA MET A 1 33.34 -8.46 22.92
C MET A 1 32.04 -9.07 23.45
N VAL A 2 32.19 -10.01 24.36
CA VAL A 2 31.10 -10.85 24.87
C VAL A 2 30.72 -10.29 26.22
N LEU A 3 29.44 -9.95 26.41
CA LEU A 3 28.90 -9.55 27.71
C LEU A 3 28.14 -10.74 28.33
N PRO A 4 28.27 -10.99 29.63
CA PRO A 4 27.73 -12.16 30.29
C PRO A 4 26.27 -11.98 30.68
N LEU A 5 25.49 -13.06 30.54
CA LEU A 5 24.16 -13.27 31.05
C LEU A 5 24.15 -13.30 32.59
N GLY A 6 23.45 -12.36 33.20
CA GLY A 6 23.19 -12.31 34.63
C GLY A 6 22.07 -13.30 34.98
N SER A 7 22.35 -14.19 35.91
CA SER A 7 21.44 -15.17 36.50
C SER A 7 20.31 -14.51 37.28
N SER A 8 19.07 -14.88 36.95
CA SER A 8 17.88 -14.52 37.71
C SER A 8 17.82 -15.28 39.03
N GLY A 9 17.95 -14.57 40.14
CA GLY A 9 17.68 -15.10 41.48
C GLY A 9 16.21 -15.31 41.72
N SER A 10 15.76 -16.55 41.64
CA SER A 10 14.47 -17.02 42.18
C SER A 10 14.66 -17.36 43.66
N GLY A 11 14.33 -16.45 44.56
CA GLY A 11 14.38 -16.72 45.98
C GLY A 11 13.99 -15.52 46.83
N GLY A 12 12.78 -15.48 47.31
CA GLY A 12 12.45 -14.44 48.29
C GLY A 12 10.99 -14.09 48.53
N PHE A 13 10.04 -14.90 48.10
CA PHE A 13 8.61 -14.59 48.37
C PHE A 13 7.95 -15.48 49.43
N ALA A 14 8.61 -16.50 49.98
CA ALA A 14 8.00 -17.43 50.95
C ALA A 14 8.21 -17.07 52.43
N SER A 15 9.12 -16.13 52.78
CA SER A 15 9.43 -15.86 54.21
C SER A 15 8.79 -14.59 54.77
N ALA A 16 8.15 -13.75 53.93
CA ALA A 16 7.52 -12.52 54.42
C ALA A 16 6.09 -12.71 55.00
N PHE A 17 5.49 -13.90 54.83
CA PHE A 17 4.11 -14.14 55.24
C PHE A 17 3.91 -14.69 56.65
N SER A 18 5.01 -15.09 57.36
CA SER A 18 4.85 -15.70 58.70
C SER A 18 4.97 -14.70 59.86
N THR A 19 5.51 -13.52 59.66
CA THR A 19 5.77 -12.58 60.77
C THR A 19 4.68 -11.51 60.97
N VAL A 20 3.93 -11.16 59.88
CA VAL A 20 2.88 -10.14 59.98
C VAL A 20 1.58 -10.65 60.65
N GLY A 21 1.38 -11.96 60.65
CA GLY A 21 0.19 -12.59 61.23
C GLY A 21 0.17 -12.62 62.78
N LEU A 22 1.34 -12.58 63.41
CA LEU A 22 1.45 -12.71 64.89
C LEU A 22 1.42 -11.37 65.64
N GLU A 23 1.80 -10.27 65.01
CA GLU A 23 1.77 -8.96 65.71
C GLU A 23 0.38 -8.29 65.74
N LEU A 24 -0.55 -8.73 64.91
CA LEU A 24 -1.92 -8.18 64.91
C LEU A 24 -2.77 -8.70 66.10
N PHE A 25 -2.37 -9.82 66.73
CA PHE A 25 -3.08 -10.41 67.84
C PHE A 25 -2.70 -9.83 69.20
N SER A 26 -1.60 -9.11 69.34
CA SER A 26 -1.14 -8.47 70.58
C SER A 26 -1.81 -7.13 70.88
N LEU A 27 -2.63 -6.61 70.01
CA LEU A 27 -3.26 -5.29 70.12
C LEU A 27 -4.78 -5.32 70.35
N LEU A 28 -5.39 -6.45 70.72
CA LEU A 28 -6.81 -6.49 71.08
C LEU A 28 -6.98 -6.45 72.60
N PRO A 29 -7.27 -5.31 73.23
CA PRO A 29 -7.31 -5.20 74.70
C PRO A 29 -8.62 -5.67 75.33
N ASP A 30 -9.61 -6.15 74.55
CA ASP A 30 -10.90 -6.43 75.17
C ASP A 30 -11.65 -7.64 74.53
N VAL A 31 -11.85 -8.64 75.34
CA VAL A 31 -12.63 -9.86 74.97
C VAL A 31 -14.07 -9.50 74.58
N ALA A 32 -14.60 -8.40 75.08
CA ALA A 32 -15.93 -7.91 74.74
C ALA A 32 -15.98 -7.33 73.31
N ALA A 33 -14.90 -6.68 72.87
CA ALA A 33 -14.79 -6.17 71.49
C ALA A 33 -14.66 -7.32 70.49
N ALA A 34 -13.90 -8.37 70.84
CA ALA A 34 -13.77 -9.56 70.01
C ALA A 34 -15.10 -10.33 69.88
N ARG A 35 -15.92 -10.38 70.96
CA ARG A 35 -17.28 -10.94 70.91
C ARG A 35 -18.23 -10.14 70.06
N GLY A 36 -18.17 -8.80 70.15
CA GLY A 36 -18.97 -7.91 69.30
C GLY A 36 -18.65 -8.07 67.82
N LEU A 37 -17.37 -8.19 67.43
CA LEU A 37 -16.93 -8.48 66.11
C LEU A 37 -17.35 -9.83 65.58
N ALA A 38 -17.30 -10.88 66.43
CA ALA A 38 -17.75 -12.24 66.08
C ALA A 38 -19.26 -12.33 65.85
N ILE A 39 -20.04 -11.63 66.65
CA ILE A 39 -21.50 -11.57 66.54
C ILE A 39 -21.85 -10.75 65.26
N ALA A 40 -21.18 -9.68 65.02
CA ALA A 40 -21.37 -8.87 63.83
C ALA A 40 -20.98 -9.63 62.54
N ALA A 41 -19.87 -10.37 62.56
CA ALA A 41 -19.44 -11.22 61.44
C ALA A 41 -20.41 -12.39 61.17
N ARG A 42 -21.03 -12.94 62.23
CA ARG A 42 -22.03 -14.01 62.09
C ARG A 42 -23.39 -13.49 61.60
N ALA A 43 -23.74 -12.27 61.95
CA ALA A 43 -24.95 -11.62 61.46
C ALA A 43 -24.85 -11.15 60.01
N ALA A 44 -23.65 -10.76 59.61
CA ALA A 44 -23.39 -10.29 58.25
C ALA A 44 -23.28 -11.44 57.23
N GLY A 45 -23.13 -12.69 57.68
CA GLY A 45 -22.84 -13.81 56.78
C GLY A 45 -21.45 -13.74 56.12
N PRO A 46 -21.04 -14.75 55.37
CA PRO A 46 -19.83 -14.65 54.58
C PRO A 46 -19.95 -13.51 53.59
N PRO A 47 -18.91 -12.66 53.43
CA PRO A 47 -18.96 -11.57 52.44
C PRO A 47 -19.24 -12.14 51.06
N ASP A 48 -20.29 -11.63 50.45
CA ASP A 48 -20.64 -11.97 49.07
C ASP A 48 -19.64 -11.29 48.14
N PHE A 49 -18.59 -12.02 47.80
CA PHE A 49 -17.54 -11.50 46.87
C PHE A 49 -18.06 -11.59 45.45
N GLU A 50 -18.49 -10.43 44.88
CA GLU A 50 -18.74 -10.38 43.47
C GLU A 50 -17.46 -10.77 42.70
N PRO A 51 -17.58 -11.64 41.71
CA PRO A 51 -16.42 -12.01 40.88
C PRO A 51 -15.83 -10.76 40.19
N VAL A 52 -14.52 -10.50 40.40
CA VAL A 52 -13.82 -9.41 39.75
C VAL A 52 -13.88 -9.62 38.25
N ARG A 53 -14.56 -8.74 37.58
CA ARG A 53 -14.69 -8.76 36.12
C ARG A 53 -13.67 -7.78 35.50
N PRO A 54 -13.06 -8.13 34.35
CA PRO A 54 -12.25 -7.22 33.59
C PRO A 54 -13.00 -5.89 33.31
N ASP A 55 -12.31 -4.77 33.34
CA ASP A 55 -12.94 -3.49 33.03
C ASP A 55 -13.39 -3.48 31.56
N ARG A 56 -14.71 -3.39 31.36
CA ARG A 56 -15.32 -3.42 30.04
C ARG A 56 -14.88 -2.25 29.15
N LYS A 57 -14.61 -1.08 29.73
CA LYS A 57 -14.16 0.10 28.98
C LYS A 57 -12.74 -0.13 28.44
N ILE A 58 -11.88 -0.69 29.26
CA ILE A 58 -10.50 -1.03 28.90
C ILE A 58 -10.49 -2.11 27.83
N ALA A 59 -11.29 -3.17 27.99
CA ALA A 59 -11.43 -4.22 26.99
C ALA A 59 -12.01 -3.70 25.65
N LEU A 60 -12.90 -2.73 25.69
CA LEU A 60 -13.44 -2.09 24.49
C LEU A 60 -12.36 -1.27 23.77
N ALA A 61 -11.55 -0.50 24.50
CA ALA A 61 -10.46 0.29 23.92
C ALA A 61 -9.42 -0.60 23.22
N ALA A 62 -9.04 -1.74 23.82
CA ALA A 62 -8.15 -2.70 23.18
C ALA A 62 -8.74 -3.26 21.88
N ARG A 63 -10.01 -3.67 21.89
CA ARG A 63 -10.70 -4.15 20.68
C ARG A 63 -10.82 -3.09 19.59
N GLN A 64 -11.05 -1.82 19.94
CA GLN A 64 -11.08 -0.74 18.99
C GLN A 64 -9.70 -0.53 18.34
N ALA A 65 -8.63 -0.55 19.12
CA ALA A 65 -7.26 -0.45 18.61
C ALA A 65 -6.90 -1.62 17.66
N GLU A 66 -7.31 -2.85 18.01
CA GLU A 66 -7.14 -4.02 17.13
C GLU A 66 -7.93 -3.88 15.81
N GLN A 67 -9.17 -3.40 15.87
CA GLN A 67 -9.98 -3.18 14.68
C GLN A 67 -9.38 -2.10 13.79
N GLU A 68 -8.85 -1.04 14.39
CA GLU A 68 -8.14 0.02 13.66
C GLU A 68 -6.85 -0.52 13.04
N ALA A 69 -6.05 -1.32 13.75
CA ALA A 69 -4.86 -1.98 13.22
C ALA A 69 -5.20 -2.88 12.02
N LYS A 70 -6.27 -3.68 12.10
CA LYS A 70 -6.76 -4.51 10.98
C LYS A 70 -7.20 -3.68 9.78
N SER A 71 -7.87 -2.54 10.02
CA SER A 71 -8.28 -1.61 8.97
C SER A 71 -7.06 -0.97 8.29
N LEU A 72 -6.07 -0.52 9.07
CA LEU A 72 -4.80 0.00 8.58
C LEU A 72 -4.01 -1.04 7.78
N THR A 73 -4.03 -2.31 8.20
CA THR A 73 -3.39 -3.41 7.47
C THR A 73 -3.97 -3.60 6.07
N ARG A 74 -5.29 -3.43 5.90
CA ARG A 74 -5.92 -3.45 4.56
C ARG A 74 -5.46 -2.28 3.68
N ILE A 75 -5.34 -1.07 4.26
CA ILE A 75 -4.80 0.09 3.55
C ILE A 75 -3.35 -0.15 3.15
N LYS A 76 -2.53 -0.67 4.07
CA LYS A 76 -1.13 -1.02 3.78
C LYS A 76 -1.03 -1.99 2.62
N SER A 77 -1.85 -3.05 2.60
CA SER A 77 -1.87 -4.03 1.50
C SER A 77 -2.23 -3.37 0.17
N LYS A 78 -3.20 -2.43 0.15
CA LYS A 78 -3.53 -1.68 -1.06
C LYS A 78 -2.38 -0.78 -1.51
N LEU A 79 -1.70 -0.11 -0.56
CA LEU A 79 -0.51 0.70 -0.85
C LEU A 79 0.67 -0.15 -1.37
N ASP A 80 0.89 -1.35 -0.83
CA ASP A 80 1.91 -2.29 -1.33
C ASP A 80 1.60 -2.69 -2.79
N SER A 81 0.33 -2.92 -3.13
CA SER A 81 -0.10 -3.20 -4.51
C SER A 81 0.15 -2.00 -5.43
N VAL A 82 -0.27 -0.80 -5.02
CA VAL A 82 -0.04 0.44 -5.79
C VAL A 82 1.45 0.69 -5.99
N ASN A 83 2.27 0.55 -4.94
CA ASN A 83 3.72 0.71 -5.03
C ASN A 83 4.33 -0.26 -6.05
N SER A 84 3.90 -1.52 -6.03
CA SER A 84 4.35 -2.52 -7.01
C SER A 84 3.99 -2.16 -8.46
N ILE A 85 2.81 -1.57 -8.69
CA ILE A 85 2.41 -1.10 -10.03
C ILE A 85 3.30 0.06 -10.48
N VAL A 86 3.52 1.04 -9.60
CA VAL A 86 4.34 2.23 -9.89
C VAL A 86 5.80 1.84 -10.15
N GLU A 87 6.37 0.94 -9.34
CA GLU A 87 7.75 0.44 -9.55
C GLU A 87 7.89 -0.30 -10.90
N ARG A 88 6.88 -1.10 -11.27
CA ARG A 88 6.88 -1.76 -12.59
C ARG A 88 6.76 -0.77 -13.73
N ALA A 89 5.92 0.29 -13.58
CA ALA A 89 5.82 1.35 -14.58
C ALA A 89 7.16 2.07 -14.78
N ARG A 90 7.83 2.41 -13.69
CA ARG A 90 9.18 2.98 -13.70
C ARG A 90 10.19 2.07 -14.43
N ALA A 91 10.19 0.77 -14.10
CA ALA A 91 11.09 -0.18 -14.75
C ALA A 91 10.80 -0.29 -16.27
N LYS A 92 9.53 -0.21 -16.69
CA LYS A 92 9.17 -0.18 -18.11
C LYS A 92 9.65 1.08 -18.82
N LEU A 93 9.62 2.24 -18.16
CA LEU A 93 10.20 3.46 -18.70
C LEU A 93 11.72 3.34 -18.92
N ASP A 94 12.44 2.65 -18.05
CA ASP A 94 13.86 2.37 -18.27
C ASP A 94 14.07 1.45 -19.48
N GLU A 95 13.21 0.44 -19.70
CA GLU A 95 13.23 -0.40 -20.91
C GLU A 95 12.93 0.45 -22.17
N ILE A 96 11.95 1.36 -22.12
CA ILE A 96 11.60 2.27 -23.22
C ILE A 96 12.81 3.17 -23.57
N ARG A 97 13.51 3.68 -22.56
CA ARG A 97 14.73 4.49 -22.79
C ARG A 97 15.81 3.71 -23.54
N LEU A 98 15.99 2.42 -23.26
CA LEU A 98 16.93 1.58 -24.00
C LEU A 98 16.48 1.40 -25.47
N LEU A 99 15.20 1.19 -25.71
CA LEU A 99 14.67 1.11 -27.07
C LEU A 99 14.83 2.43 -27.84
N LEU A 100 14.68 3.59 -27.19
CA LEU A 100 14.96 4.88 -27.80
C LEU A 100 16.45 5.06 -28.19
N VAL A 101 17.37 4.47 -27.40
CA VAL A 101 18.80 4.42 -27.76
C VAL A 101 19.00 3.56 -29.01
N ASP A 102 18.32 2.41 -29.11
CA ASP A 102 18.38 1.56 -30.30
C ASP A 102 17.77 2.25 -31.53
N MET A 103 16.64 2.97 -31.36
CA MET A 103 16.04 3.78 -32.43
C MET A 103 17.03 4.85 -32.94
N ARG A 104 17.65 5.60 -32.01
CA ARG A 104 18.67 6.62 -32.36
C ARG A 104 19.82 6.02 -33.16
N LYS A 105 20.31 4.83 -32.74
CA LYS A 105 21.36 4.11 -33.43
C LYS A 105 20.97 3.75 -34.88
N ASN A 106 19.71 3.31 -35.09
CA ASN A 106 19.23 3.02 -36.45
C ASN A 106 19.28 4.24 -37.36
N VAL A 107 18.90 5.42 -36.84
CA VAL A 107 19.00 6.67 -37.59
C VAL A 107 20.47 7.06 -37.86
N GLU A 108 21.36 6.95 -36.86
CA GLU A 108 22.79 7.24 -36.99
C GLU A 108 23.47 6.31 -38.02
N LEU A 109 23.08 5.05 -38.11
CA LEU A 109 23.59 4.13 -39.15
C LEU A 109 23.14 4.55 -40.54
N SER A 110 21.95 5.14 -40.69
CA SER A 110 21.45 5.69 -41.95
C SER A 110 22.14 7.00 -42.37
N GLN A 111 22.73 7.73 -41.42
CA GLN A 111 23.54 8.94 -41.72
C GLN A 111 24.93 8.62 -42.28
N ASN A 112 25.35 7.34 -42.30
CA ASN A 112 26.62 6.98 -42.91
C ASN A 112 26.61 7.35 -44.38
N PRO A 113 27.58 8.19 -44.88
CA PRO A 113 27.63 8.61 -46.28
C PRO A 113 27.76 7.46 -47.29
N ASP A 114 28.29 6.32 -46.84
CA ASP A 114 28.47 5.10 -47.64
C ASP A 114 27.23 4.17 -47.59
N ALA A 115 26.20 4.50 -46.82
CA ALA A 115 25.01 3.68 -46.73
C ALA A 115 24.18 3.75 -48.01
N THR A 116 23.86 2.58 -48.54
CA THR A 116 22.98 2.46 -49.70
C THR A 116 21.51 2.72 -49.31
N ASP A 117 20.67 3.04 -50.28
CA ASP A 117 19.24 3.25 -50.06
C ASP A 117 18.57 1.99 -49.43
N ASP A 118 18.99 0.78 -49.81
CA ASP A 118 18.49 -0.46 -49.25
C ASP A 118 18.88 -0.65 -47.79
N GLU A 119 20.11 -0.25 -47.40
CA GLU A 119 20.55 -0.26 -46.00
C GLU A 119 19.79 0.79 -45.21
N LYS A 120 19.58 2.00 -45.73
CA LYS A 120 18.76 3.04 -45.09
C LYS A 120 17.33 2.57 -44.83
N ARG A 121 16.67 1.94 -45.82
CA ARG A 121 15.32 1.34 -45.67
C ARG A 121 15.30 0.21 -44.62
N THR A 122 16.37 -0.60 -44.55
CA THR A 122 16.51 -1.64 -43.55
C THR A 122 16.57 -1.03 -42.13
N GLN A 123 17.30 0.06 -41.93
CA GLN A 123 17.36 0.78 -40.67
C GLN A 123 16.04 1.48 -40.35
N ALA A 124 15.32 2.01 -41.34
CA ALA A 124 13.99 2.58 -41.19
C ALA A 124 12.97 1.52 -40.69
N SER A 125 12.98 0.34 -41.30
CA SER A 125 12.15 -0.79 -40.82
C SER A 125 12.51 -1.24 -39.39
N ALA A 126 13.82 -1.29 -39.04
CA ALA A 126 14.25 -1.62 -37.68
C ALA A 126 13.82 -0.55 -36.67
N PHE A 127 13.83 0.73 -37.06
CA PHE A 127 13.32 1.84 -36.26
C PHE A 127 11.82 1.67 -35.98
N ASP A 128 10.99 1.40 -37.00
CA ASP A 128 9.55 1.20 -36.87
C ASP A 128 9.22 -0.03 -36.00
N GLN A 129 9.95 -1.12 -36.17
CA GLN A 129 9.83 -2.29 -35.29
C GLN A 129 10.12 -1.95 -33.84
N THR A 130 11.17 -1.16 -33.59
CA THR A 130 11.53 -0.73 -32.23
C THR A 130 10.45 0.18 -31.64
N MET A 131 9.88 1.08 -32.43
CA MET A 131 8.74 1.91 -32.01
C MET A 131 7.51 1.07 -31.72
N GLY A 132 7.19 0.10 -32.56
CA GLY A 132 6.13 -0.85 -32.31
C GLY A 132 6.32 -1.62 -31.01
N LEU A 133 7.56 -2.01 -30.66
CA LEU A 133 7.87 -2.63 -29.37
C LEU A 133 7.64 -1.68 -28.19
N ILE A 134 7.95 -0.39 -28.30
CA ILE A 134 7.61 0.61 -27.29
C ILE A 134 6.11 0.65 -27.06
N ASN A 135 5.33 0.78 -28.13
CA ASN A 135 3.87 0.85 -28.07
C ASN A 135 3.24 -0.44 -27.49
N ILE A 136 3.75 -1.61 -27.87
CA ILE A 136 3.33 -2.89 -27.30
C ILE A 136 3.63 -2.94 -25.79
N LYS A 137 4.82 -2.51 -25.35
CA LYS A 137 5.19 -2.48 -23.93
C LYS A 137 4.29 -1.57 -23.09
N VAL A 138 3.92 -0.42 -23.64
CA VAL A 138 3.02 0.55 -23.01
C VAL A 138 1.60 0.01 -22.93
N ARG A 139 1.06 -0.56 -24.01
CA ARG A 139 -0.31 -1.09 -24.07
C ARG A 139 -0.49 -2.33 -23.19
N ASN A 140 0.52 -3.20 -23.14
CA ASN A 140 0.49 -4.45 -22.36
C ASN A 140 1.06 -4.30 -20.94
N PHE A 141 1.27 -3.08 -20.45
CA PHE A 141 1.84 -2.87 -19.12
C PHE A 141 0.94 -3.36 -17.99
N GLY A 142 -0.37 -3.18 -18.09
CA GLY A 142 -1.32 -3.51 -17.04
C GLY A 142 -2.65 -4.03 -17.56
N THR A 143 -3.55 -4.30 -16.63
CA THR A 143 -4.96 -4.56 -16.92
C THR A 143 -5.75 -3.26 -16.99
N ILE A 144 -6.97 -3.29 -17.52
CA ILE A 144 -7.89 -2.15 -17.53
C ILE A 144 -8.01 -1.58 -16.10
N GLY A 145 -7.83 -0.27 -15.97
CA GLY A 145 -7.88 0.46 -14.71
C GLY A 145 -6.58 0.47 -13.90
N ASN A 146 -5.48 -0.11 -14.44
CA ASN A 146 -4.17 -0.14 -13.76
C ASN A 146 -2.98 0.14 -14.72
N ASN A 147 -3.24 0.55 -15.95
CA ASN A 147 -2.17 0.87 -16.88
C ASN A 147 -1.74 2.34 -16.75
N LEU A 148 -0.71 2.59 -15.95
CA LEU A 148 -0.15 3.93 -15.72
C LEU A 148 0.67 4.49 -16.89
N LEU A 149 0.94 3.69 -17.93
CA LEU A 149 1.75 4.10 -19.08
C LEU A 149 0.93 4.32 -20.35
N GLY A 150 -0.35 3.97 -20.35
CA GLY A 150 -1.22 4.12 -21.51
C GLY A 150 -2.51 3.32 -21.40
N SER A 151 -3.08 2.98 -22.55
CA SER A 151 -4.30 2.17 -22.67
C SER A 151 -4.03 0.88 -23.44
N GLN A 152 -4.82 -0.16 -23.21
CA GLN A 152 -4.84 -1.37 -24.03
C GLN A 152 -5.48 -1.11 -25.41
N PHE A 153 -6.31 -0.10 -25.51
CA PHE A 153 -7.02 0.27 -26.72
C PHE A 153 -6.17 1.20 -27.59
N ARG A 154 -6.16 0.98 -28.90
CA ARG A 154 -5.31 1.71 -29.84
C ARG A 154 -5.79 3.13 -30.10
N ASP A 155 -7.07 3.38 -29.89
CA ASP A 155 -7.75 4.66 -30.05
C ASP A 155 -7.76 5.50 -28.76
N VAL A 156 -7.21 4.96 -27.66
CA VAL A 156 -7.16 5.64 -26.34
C VAL A 156 -5.72 5.89 -25.92
N PHE A 157 -5.38 7.14 -25.78
CA PHE A 157 -4.02 7.58 -25.39
C PHE A 157 -3.92 8.00 -23.92
N ASP A 158 -5.04 7.96 -23.18
CA ASP A 158 -5.05 8.30 -21.78
C ASP A 158 -4.59 7.10 -20.93
N ALA A 159 -3.70 7.35 -20.00
CA ALA A 159 -3.30 6.37 -19.00
C ALA A 159 -4.27 6.34 -17.82
N ASP A 160 -4.36 5.20 -17.16
CA ASP A 160 -5.24 5.00 -16.01
C ASP A 160 -4.85 5.85 -14.80
N THR A 161 -5.83 6.08 -13.92
CA THR A 161 -5.64 6.68 -12.60
C THR A 161 -5.91 5.65 -11.52
N ILE A 162 -4.96 5.46 -10.61
CA ILE A 162 -5.09 4.54 -9.47
C ILE A 162 -5.38 5.34 -8.21
N SER A 163 -6.53 5.08 -7.56
CA SER A 163 -6.90 5.69 -6.30
C SER A 163 -6.64 4.75 -5.12
N PHE A 164 -6.24 5.32 -3.98
CA PHE A 164 -6.02 4.59 -2.73
C PHE A 164 -6.41 5.43 -1.51
N PRO A 165 -6.95 4.80 -0.45
CA PRO A 165 -7.43 5.51 0.72
C PRO A 165 -6.28 6.13 1.52
N ILE A 166 -6.51 7.34 2.04
CA ILE A 166 -5.54 8.06 2.88
C ILE A 166 -5.62 7.61 4.34
N ARG A 167 -6.83 7.32 4.84
CA ARG A 167 -7.10 6.95 6.24
C ARG A 167 -8.14 5.85 6.33
N PRO A 168 -8.17 5.06 7.43
CA PRO A 168 -9.24 4.12 7.69
C PRO A 168 -10.59 4.87 7.77
N ASN A 169 -11.62 4.27 7.17
CA ASN A 169 -12.98 4.80 7.17
C ASN A 169 -13.14 6.23 6.65
N SER A 170 -12.17 6.74 5.88
CA SER A 170 -12.25 8.03 5.19
C SER A 170 -12.72 7.82 3.77
N LEU A 171 -13.61 8.72 3.30
CA LEU A 171 -13.96 8.87 1.89
C LEU A 171 -12.86 9.61 1.11
N GLN A 172 -11.82 10.11 1.80
CA GLN A 172 -10.74 10.83 1.17
C GLN A 172 -9.73 9.84 0.62
N GLU A 173 -9.56 9.88 -0.70
CA GLU A 173 -8.58 9.10 -1.44
C GLU A 173 -7.47 10.01 -1.98
N ASP A 174 -6.27 9.47 -2.11
CA ASP A 174 -5.18 10.02 -2.93
C ASP A 174 -5.15 9.25 -4.24
N SER A 175 -4.56 9.84 -5.28
CA SER A 175 -4.51 9.20 -6.59
C SER A 175 -3.17 9.42 -7.28
N ILE A 176 -2.85 8.50 -8.18
CA ILE A 176 -1.74 8.57 -9.11
C ILE A 176 -2.34 8.48 -10.50
N THR A 177 -2.24 9.55 -11.27
CA THR A 177 -2.60 9.58 -12.68
C THR A 177 -1.38 9.19 -13.50
N GLY A 178 -1.54 8.19 -14.35
CA GLY A 178 -0.54 7.76 -15.31
C GLY A 178 -0.32 8.78 -16.42
N LEU A 179 0.67 8.51 -17.25
CA LEU A 179 1.02 9.36 -18.40
C LEU A 179 1.32 8.44 -19.59
N PHE A 180 0.79 8.78 -20.77
CA PHE A 180 1.03 7.98 -21.97
C PHE A 180 2.52 8.03 -22.35
N ALA A 181 3.17 6.88 -22.32
CA ALA A 181 4.61 6.71 -22.55
C ALA A 181 4.91 6.01 -23.89
N GLY A 182 3.91 5.81 -24.72
CA GLY A 182 4.07 5.34 -26.09
C GLY A 182 4.41 6.49 -27.05
N SER A 183 4.60 6.17 -28.31
CA SER A 183 4.71 7.16 -29.39
C SER A 183 3.70 6.79 -30.46
N ASP A 184 2.73 7.67 -30.63
CA ASP A 184 1.61 7.44 -31.53
C ASP A 184 1.09 8.77 -32.10
N PHE A 185 0.13 8.73 -32.99
CA PHE A 185 -0.49 9.94 -33.54
C PHE A 185 -1.93 9.65 -33.99
N THR A 186 -2.68 10.73 -34.23
CA THR A 186 -3.96 10.70 -34.92
C THR A 186 -3.89 11.63 -36.14
N ILE A 187 -4.55 11.25 -37.24
CA ILE A 187 -4.80 12.15 -38.36
C ILE A 187 -6.31 12.37 -38.46
N THR A 188 -6.74 13.61 -38.36
CA THR A 188 -8.14 13.98 -38.62
C THR A 188 -8.24 14.44 -40.07
N GLU A 189 -8.95 13.70 -40.91
CA GLU A 189 -9.10 13.99 -42.33
C GLU A 189 -9.86 15.29 -42.57
N THR A 190 -9.29 16.12 -43.48
CA THR A 190 -9.92 17.39 -43.87
C THR A 190 -11.07 17.13 -44.82
N GLY A 191 -12.29 17.26 -44.44
CA GLY A 191 -13.45 17.08 -45.33
C GLY A 191 -14.46 16.09 -44.77
N THR A 192 -14.06 14.92 -44.37
CA THR A 192 -14.93 13.94 -43.72
C THR A 192 -14.94 14.11 -42.20
N GLY A 193 -13.81 14.51 -41.61
CA GLY A 193 -13.60 14.54 -40.15
C GLY A 193 -13.30 13.17 -39.56
N ASP A 194 -13.06 12.16 -40.40
CA ASP A 194 -12.69 10.82 -39.96
C ASP A 194 -11.31 10.85 -39.28
N VAL A 195 -11.16 10.06 -38.24
CA VAL A 195 -9.93 9.99 -37.47
C VAL A 195 -9.19 8.69 -37.82
N TYR A 196 -7.93 8.82 -38.21
CA TYR A 196 -7.05 7.71 -38.53
C TYR A 196 -5.99 7.57 -37.43
N VAL A 197 -5.64 6.31 -37.11
CA VAL A 197 -4.55 5.95 -36.18
C VAL A 197 -3.59 4.97 -36.89
N PRO A 198 -2.29 4.98 -36.57
CA PRO A 198 -1.36 4.04 -37.17
C PRO A 198 -1.63 2.61 -36.68
N ASP A 199 -1.22 1.62 -37.47
CA ASP A 199 -1.07 0.26 -36.98
C ASP A 199 0.16 0.17 -36.03
N ILE A 200 0.37 -1.02 -35.43
CA ILE A 200 1.40 -1.20 -34.40
C ILE A 200 2.81 -0.87 -34.92
N PHE A 201 3.06 -1.12 -36.20
CA PHE A 201 4.38 -0.97 -36.84
C PHE A 201 4.45 0.19 -37.86
N GLY A 202 3.41 1.01 -37.93
CA GLY A 202 3.38 2.17 -38.83
C GLY A 202 3.30 1.85 -40.32
N ALA A 203 2.95 0.62 -40.68
CA ALA A 203 2.81 0.22 -42.08
C ALA A 203 1.56 0.77 -42.74
N LYS A 204 0.53 1.12 -41.96
CA LYS A 204 -0.72 1.74 -42.44
C LYS A 204 -1.33 2.63 -41.38
N VAL A 205 -2.18 3.55 -41.79
CA VAL A 205 -3.11 4.29 -40.94
C VAL A 205 -4.53 3.77 -41.18
N GLN A 206 -5.29 3.54 -40.09
CA GLN A 206 -6.63 2.95 -40.12
C GLN A 206 -7.65 3.94 -39.57
N SER A 207 -8.83 4.02 -40.18
CA SER A 207 -9.91 4.86 -39.67
C SER A 207 -10.53 4.30 -38.38
N LEU A 208 -11.01 5.17 -37.52
CA LEU A 208 -11.75 4.81 -36.32
C LEU A 208 -13.28 4.80 -36.61
N PRO A 209 -14.06 3.91 -35.97
CA PRO A 209 -13.62 2.82 -35.09
C PRO A 209 -12.87 1.72 -35.86
N ILE A 210 -11.86 1.13 -35.23
CA ILE A 210 -11.12 0.01 -35.83
C ILE A 210 -12.08 -1.18 -35.89
N ASN A 211 -12.50 -1.55 -37.12
CA ASN A 211 -13.28 -2.76 -37.38
C ASN A 211 -12.33 -3.91 -37.65
N ASP A 212 -12.26 -4.89 -36.76
CA ASP A 212 -11.43 -6.11 -36.95
C ASP A 212 -11.86 -6.95 -38.18
N ASP A 213 -13.07 -6.73 -38.69
CA ASP A 213 -13.64 -7.50 -39.79
C ASP A 213 -13.36 -6.89 -41.20
N ASP A 214 -12.94 -5.61 -41.27
CA ASP A 214 -12.66 -4.95 -42.56
C ASP A 214 -11.14 -4.77 -42.76
N VAL A 215 -10.60 -5.67 -43.59
CA VAL A 215 -9.16 -5.73 -43.94
C VAL A 215 -8.72 -4.52 -44.77
N ASP A 216 -9.64 -3.73 -45.32
CA ASP A 216 -9.35 -2.69 -46.31
C ASP A 216 -9.53 -1.22 -45.85
N ASP A 217 -9.93 -0.95 -44.61
CA ASP A 217 -10.22 0.41 -44.10
C ASP A 217 -8.98 1.24 -43.76
N GLY A 218 -7.86 1.03 -44.42
CA GLY A 218 -6.62 1.73 -44.10
C GLY A 218 -5.86 2.24 -45.30
N VAL A 219 -5.17 3.35 -45.12
CA VAL A 219 -4.20 3.87 -46.06
C VAL A 219 -2.84 3.25 -45.78
N LEU A 220 -2.34 2.38 -46.67
CA LEU A 220 -0.97 1.87 -46.61
C LEU A 220 0.03 3.03 -46.80
N LEU A 221 1.08 3.01 -46.00
CA LEU A 221 2.22 3.93 -46.15
C LEU A 221 3.29 3.19 -46.96
N LEU A 222 3.40 3.53 -48.25
CA LEU A 222 4.34 2.87 -49.17
C LEU A 222 5.67 3.63 -49.22
N ASP A 223 6.72 2.91 -49.55
CA ASP A 223 8.09 3.46 -49.62
C ASP A 223 8.24 4.58 -50.65
N ASP A 224 7.41 4.59 -51.69
CA ASP A 224 7.38 5.57 -52.76
C ASP A 224 6.31 6.65 -52.57
N ASP A 225 5.58 6.64 -51.46
CA ASP A 225 4.67 7.74 -51.12
C ASP A 225 5.43 9.00 -50.76
N THR A 226 4.88 10.14 -51.13
CA THR A 226 5.34 11.44 -50.64
C THR A 226 4.45 11.89 -49.49
N ILE A 227 5.02 11.96 -48.32
CA ILE A 227 4.37 12.48 -47.13
C ILE A 227 4.91 13.88 -46.87
N VAL A 228 4.03 14.87 -46.84
CA VAL A 228 4.36 16.25 -46.49
C VAL A 228 3.69 16.57 -45.17
N LEU A 229 4.49 16.89 -44.16
CA LEU A 229 4.03 17.31 -42.85
C LEU A 229 4.51 18.73 -42.56
N ASP A 230 3.59 19.60 -42.19
CA ASP A 230 3.92 20.92 -41.63
C ASP A 230 3.88 20.84 -40.10
N ASP A 231 5.03 20.74 -39.47
CA ASP A 231 5.15 20.62 -38.02
C ASP A 231 4.54 21.79 -37.24
N SER A 232 4.41 22.94 -37.86
CA SER A 232 3.87 24.13 -37.21
C SER A 232 2.34 24.09 -37.08
N THR A 233 1.66 23.44 -37.99
CA THR A 233 0.20 23.36 -38.09
C THR A 233 -0.33 21.95 -37.89
N GLY A 234 0.55 20.92 -38.00
CA GLY A 234 0.18 19.53 -38.07
C GLY A 234 -0.46 19.11 -39.40
N ALA A 235 -0.51 20.00 -40.39
CA ALA A 235 -1.10 19.68 -41.71
C ALA A 235 -0.30 18.57 -42.39
N VAL A 236 -0.96 17.47 -42.74
CA VAL A 236 -0.35 16.32 -43.40
C VAL A 236 -1.04 16.01 -44.72
N SER A 237 -0.26 15.66 -45.72
CA SER A 237 -0.74 15.21 -47.04
C SER A 237 0.07 14.02 -47.48
N ILE A 238 -0.62 12.90 -47.84
CA ILE A 238 -0.03 11.65 -48.29
C ILE A 238 -0.41 11.47 -49.76
N THR A 239 0.59 11.46 -50.69
CA THR A 239 0.40 11.35 -52.12
C THR A 239 1.11 10.11 -52.66
N ARG A 240 0.42 9.28 -53.48
CA ARG A 240 0.97 8.06 -54.11
C ARG A 240 2.01 8.42 -55.13
N ASN A 241 3.20 7.87 -55.04
CA ASN A 241 4.28 8.04 -56.01
C ASN A 241 4.59 9.56 -56.31
N GLY A 242 4.30 10.45 -55.36
CA GLY A 242 4.47 11.88 -55.53
C GLY A 242 3.65 12.52 -56.66
N ALA A 243 2.67 11.81 -57.22
CA ALA A 243 1.88 12.27 -58.36
C ALA A 243 0.38 12.07 -58.14
N GLY A 244 -0.42 13.04 -58.54
CA GLY A 244 -1.88 12.96 -58.44
C GLY A 244 -2.46 13.72 -57.27
N SER A 245 -3.73 13.41 -56.92
CA SER A 245 -4.38 13.90 -55.75
C SER A 245 -3.92 13.12 -54.50
N PRO A 246 -3.80 13.78 -53.36
CA PRO A 246 -3.54 13.09 -52.10
C PRO A 246 -4.55 11.95 -51.81
N VAL A 247 -4.08 10.87 -51.25
CA VAL A 247 -4.91 9.76 -50.77
C VAL A 247 -5.41 10.00 -49.38
N LEU A 248 -4.73 10.87 -48.62
CA LEU A 248 -5.16 11.34 -47.30
C LEU A 248 -4.63 12.76 -47.08
N GLU A 249 -5.52 13.68 -46.74
CA GLU A 249 -5.18 15.04 -46.28
C GLU A 249 -5.85 15.29 -44.93
N GLY A 250 -5.07 15.83 -43.96
CA GLY A 250 -5.63 16.03 -42.63
C GLY A 250 -4.73 16.83 -41.71
N VAL A 251 -5.08 16.79 -40.42
CA VAL A 251 -4.26 17.36 -39.35
C VAL A 251 -3.76 16.22 -38.50
N LEU A 252 -2.44 16.07 -38.42
CA LEU A 252 -1.76 15.11 -37.57
C LEU A 252 -1.56 15.69 -36.17
N GLU A 253 -1.94 14.94 -35.16
CA GLU A 253 -1.69 15.26 -33.76
C GLU A 253 -0.81 14.17 -33.14
N ARG A 254 0.40 14.53 -32.73
CA ARG A 254 1.37 13.63 -32.12
C ARG A 254 0.94 13.33 -30.67
N LYS A 255 1.22 12.11 -30.16
CA LYS A 255 0.85 11.65 -28.81
C LYS A 255 2.05 11.01 -28.12
N GLY A 256 2.18 11.27 -26.82
CA GLY A 256 3.16 10.61 -25.95
C GLY A 256 4.59 11.08 -26.16
N LEU A 257 5.47 10.20 -26.66
CA LEU A 257 6.89 10.49 -26.88
C LEU A 257 7.17 11.34 -28.12
N ASP A 258 6.17 11.62 -28.93
CA ASP A 258 6.25 12.58 -30.03
C ASP A 258 7.16 12.16 -31.19
N VAL A 259 7.43 10.87 -31.37
CA VAL A 259 8.20 10.29 -32.48
C VAL A 259 7.23 9.71 -33.50
N LEU A 260 7.45 9.94 -34.78
CA LEU A 260 6.68 9.37 -35.88
C LEU A 260 7.36 8.12 -36.45
N PHE A 261 6.63 7.35 -37.25
CA PHE A 261 7.18 6.22 -38.00
C PHE A 261 8.03 6.69 -39.19
N SER A 262 8.94 5.83 -39.65
CA SER A 262 9.93 6.17 -40.66
C SER A 262 9.38 6.73 -41.99
N PRO A 263 8.17 6.37 -42.46
CA PRO A 263 7.61 7.02 -43.66
C PRO A 263 7.48 8.54 -43.54
N PHE A 264 7.22 9.06 -42.33
CA PHE A 264 7.15 10.51 -42.08
C PHE A 264 8.54 11.18 -42.14
N TYR A 265 9.61 10.42 -41.99
CA TYR A 265 11.01 10.84 -42.16
C TYR A 265 11.58 10.40 -43.52
N GLY A 266 10.70 10.19 -44.54
CA GLY A 266 11.10 9.79 -45.90
C GLY A 266 11.88 8.47 -45.96
N ASN A 267 11.58 7.53 -45.06
CA ASN A 267 12.27 6.24 -44.96
C ASN A 267 13.79 6.36 -44.84
N PHE A 268 14.26 7.47 -44.24
CA PHE A 268 15.68 7.79 -44.05
C PHE A 268 16.49 8.02 -45.32
N LEU A 269 15.83 8.29 -46.43
CA LEU A 269 16.50 8.49 -47.73
C LEU A 269 17.06 9.89 -47.92
N ASN A 270 16.73 10.81 -47.01
CA ASN A 270 17.15 12.19 -47.11
C ASN A 270 17.75 12.70 -45.78
N ASP A 271 18.87 13.44 -45.89
CA ASP A 271 19.64 13.85 -44.70
C ASP A 271 18.85 14.80 -43.77
N ALA A 272 18.02 15.70 -44.32
CA ALA A 272 17.22 16.61 -43.52
C ALA A 272 16.19 15.87 -42.65
N SER A 273 15.56 14.83 -43.20
CA SER A 273 14.62 13.99 -42.45
C SER A 273 15.31 13.11 -41.43
N LEU A 274 16.56 12.68 -41.65
CA LEU A 274 17.38 11.98 -40.66
C LEU A 274 17.70 12.88 -39.45
N ASP A 275 18.07 14.15 -39.69
CA ASP A 275 18.31 15.12 -38.61
C ASP A 275 17.04 15.37 -37.78
N GLU A 276 15.88 15.45 -38.43
CA GLU A 276 14.59 15.56 -37.78
C GLU A 276 14.29 14.31 -36.92
N ALA A 277 14.46 13.09 -37.46
CA ALA A 277 14.28 11.87 -36.73
C ALA A 277 15.17 11.77 -35.48
N ILE A 278 16.47 12.17 -35.60
CA ILE A 278 17.37 12.23 -34.43
C ILE A 278 16.86 13.25 -33.41
N SER A 279 16.46 14.43 -33.83
CA SER A 279 15.93 15.46 -32.94
C SER A 279 14.72 14.96 -32.16
N ASP A 280 13.81 14.28 -32.82
CA ASP A 280 12.58 13.76 -32.20
C ASP A 280 12.87 12.59 -31.22
N VAL A 281 13.78 11.67 -31.59
CA VAL A 281 14.23 10.62 -30.67
C VAL A 281 14.96 11.18 -29.45
N ASP A 282 15.76 12.22 -29.62
CA ASP A 282 16.44 12.89 -28.50
C ASP A 282 15.45 13.60 -27.58
N LYS A 283 14.43 14.29 -28.11
CA LYS A 283 13.31 14.84 -27.32
C LYS A 283 12.53 13.73 -26.58
N ALA A 284 12.21 12.64 -27.28
CA ALA A 284 11.55 11.47 -26.69
C ALA A 284 12.35 10.87 -25.53
N THR A 285 13.69 10.79 -25.69
CA THR A 285 14.58 10.31 -24.63
C THR A 285 14.54 11.25 -23.41
N GLN A 286 14.49 12.56 -23.62
CA GLN A 286 14.33 13.53 -22.53
C GLN A 286 12.96 13.41 -21.86
N THR A 287 11.89 13.25 -22.63
CA THR A 287 10.53 13.02 -22.14
C THR A 287 10.47 11.74 -21.31
N ALA A 288 11.04 10.64 -21.79
CA ALA A 288 11.09 9.38 -21.05
C ALA A 288 11.88 9.49 -19.73
N ARG A 289 12.96 10.27 -19.69
CA ARG A 289 13.69 10.60 -18.46
C ARG A 289 12.84 11.41 -17.49
N PHE A 290 12.13 12.40 -17.99
CA PHE A 290 11.20 13.20 -17.18
C PHE A 290 10.12 12.31 -16.56
N LEU A 291 9.49 11.46 -17.38
CA LEU A 291 8.48 10.50 -16.90
C LEU A 291 9.05 9.57 -15.81
N THR A 292 10.27 9.06 -16.02
CA THR A 292 10.94 8.23 -14.97
C THR A 292 11.06 8.99 -13.66
N GLY A 293 11.46 10.27 -13.70
CA GLY A 293 11.53 11.13 -12.50
C GLY A 293 10.18 11.36 -11.83
N VAL A 294 9.10 11.52 -12.61
CA VAL A 294 7.72 11.60 -12.07
C VAL A 294 7.34 10.32 -11.33
N PHE A 295 7.63 9.16 -11.93
CA PHE A 295 7.34 7.86 -11.29
C PHE A 295 8.23 7.59 -10.07
N ASP A 296 9.49 8.05 -10.04
CA ASP A 296 10.32 8.04 -8.83
C ASP A 296 9.67 8.85 -7.69
N GLY A 297 9.09 10.01 -8.02
CA GLY A 297 8.30 10.81 -7.08
C GLY A 297 7.08 10.04 -6.54
N PHE A 298 6.38 9.30 -7.39
CA PHE A 298 5.25 8.46 -6.97
C PHE A 298 5.68 7.31 -6.05
N VAL A 299 6.77 6.60 -6.38
CA VAL A 299 7.35 5.55 -5.52
C VAL A 299 7.68 6.13 -4.14
N GLY A 300 8.36 7.28 -4.10
CA GLY A 300 8.69 7.96 -2.84
C GLY A 300 7.46 8.33 -2.02
N ARG A 301 6.42 8.90 -2.66
CA ARG A 301 5.17 9.29 -1.99
C ARG A 301 4.41 8.09 -1.43
N VAL A 302 4.23 7.04 -2.22
CA VAL A 302 3.53 5.82 -1.78
C VAL A 302 4.33 5.10 -0.69
N GLY A 303 5.66 5.01 -0.85
CA GLY A 303 6.56 4.41 0.13
C GLY A 303 6.48 5.10 1.49
N ALA A 304 6.61 6.43 1.53
CA ALA A 304 6.49 7.21 2.75
C ALA A 304 5.13 7.00 3.44
N ARG A 305 4.05 6.92 2.63
CA ARG A 305 2.70 6.67 3.15
C ARG A 305 2.56 5.28 3.74
N ARG A 306 3.07 4.27 3.05
CA ARG A 306 3.11 2.89 3.55
C ARG A 306 3.82 2.78 4.89
N ASP A 307 4.96 3.46 5.04
CA ASP A 307 5.76 3.44 6.27
C ASP A 307 5.02 4.16 7.43
N GLN A 308 4.32 5.26 7.15
CA GLN A 308 3.44 5.90 8.14
C GLN A 308 2.34 4.96 8.61
N ILE A 309 1.66 4.26 7.70
CA ILE A 309 0.60 3.30 8.04
C ILE A 309 1.18 2.12 8.83
N ALA A 310 2.35 1.60 8.45
CA ALA A 310 3.03 0.53 9.18
C ALA A 310 3.35 0.93 10.64
N ASN A 311 3.80 2.17 10.86
CA ASN A 311 4.03 2.69 12.19
C ASN A 311 2.73 2.82 13.00
N LEU A 312 1.63 3.29 12.38
CA LEU A 312 0.33 3.37 13.05
C LEU A 312 -0.20 1.98 13.44
N ILE A 313 -0.04 0.97 12.57
CA ILE A 313 -0.38 -0.42 12.89
C ILE A 313 0.37 -0.86 14.15
N LYS A 314 1.69 -0.69 14.17
CA LYS A 314 2.55 -1.07 15.29
C LYS A 314 2.12 -0.37 16.60
N VAL A 315 1.82 0.92 16.54
CA VAL A 315 1.37 1.69 17.72
C VAL A 315 0.03 1.16 18.24
N ASN A 316 -0.95 0.89 17.35
CA ASN A 316 -2.25 0.36 17.75
C ASN A 316 -2.14 -1.06 18.32
N GLU A 317 -1.31 -1.93 17.73
CA GLU A 317 -1.06 -3.28 18.25
C GLU A 317 -0.39 -3.26 19.62
N GLN A 318 0.63 -2.41 19.80
CA GLN A 318 1.30 -2.23 21.09
C GLN A 318 0.35 -1.69 22.16
N PHE A 319 -0.47 -0.70 21.79
CA PHE A 319 -1.48 -0.15 22.70
C PHE A 319 -2.50 -1.23 23.11
N ALA A 320 -3.02 -2.01 22.16
CA ALA A 320 -3.96 -3.09 22.46
C ALA A 320 -3.35 -4.14 23.43
N GLN A 321 -2.10 -4.57 23.17
CA GLN A 321 -1.38 -5.52 24.02
C GLN A 321 -1.11 -4.97 25.43
N GLN A 322 -0.70 -3.70 25.53
CA GLN A 322 -0.45 -3.07 26.83
C GLN A 322 -1.72 -2.96 27.65
N VAL A 323 -2.80 -2.49 27.03
CA VAL A 323 -4.11 -2.34 27.68
C VAL A 323 -4.65 -3.69 28.14
N GLU A 324 -4.50 -4.74 27.34
CA GLU A 324 -4.91 -6.10 27.73
C GLU A 324 -4.07 -6.65 28.89
N SER A 325 -2.75 -6.44 28.86
CA SER A 325 -1.83 -6.81 29.93
C SER A 325 -2.16 -6.09 31.25
N ASP A 326 -2.38 -4.78 31.20
CA ASP A 326 -2.73 -3.97 32.38
C ASP A 326 -4.09 -4.38 32.95
N ASN A 327 -5.07 -4.69 32.09
CA ASN A 327 -6.38 -5.19 32.51
C ASN A 327 -6.28 -6.56 33.22
N LEU A 328 -5.49 -7.48 32.66
CA LEU A 328 -5.22 -8.78 33.27
C LEU A 328 -4.52 -8.61 34.62
N ARG A 329 -3.49 -7.77 34.70
CA ARG A 329 -2.77 -7.48 35.94
C ARG A 329 -3.70 -6.93 37.01
N ASN A 330 -4.52 -5.95 36.70
CA ASN A 330 -5.48 -5.35 37.64
C ASN A 330 -6.52 -6.38 38.11
N THR A 331 -7.00 -7.24 37.21
CA THR A 331 -7.92 -8.32 37.56
C THR A 331 -7.27 -9.32 38.54
N LEU A 332 -6.01 -9.71 38.28
CA LEU A 332 -5.28 -10.65 39.18
C LEU A 332 -5.01 -10.01 40.54
N ILE A 333 -4.64 -8.74 40.62
CA ILE A 333 -4.45 -8.03 41.89
C ILE A 333 -5.76 -8.01 42.69
N ALA A 334 -6.87 -7.64 42.05
CA ALA A 334 -8.15 -7.56 42.72
C ALA A 334 -8.64 -8.97 43.18
N GLN A 335 -8.39 -10.01 42.39
CA GLN A 335 -8.66 -11.41 42.81
C GLN A 335 -7.81 -11.84 44.02
N ALA A 336 -6.52 -11.48 44.03
CA ALA A 336 -5.63 -11.77 45.14
C ALA A 336 -6.08 -11.04 46.43
N GLU A 337 -6.53 -9.79 46.30
CA GLU A 337 -7.08 -9.03 47.44
C GLU A 337 -8.37 -9.63 47.96
N GLN A 338 -9.28 -10.11 47.10
CA GLN A 338 -10.47 -10.83 47.50
C GLN A 338 -10.12 -12.13 48.22
N GLN A 339 -9.19 -12.93 47.69
CA GLN A 339 -8.75 -14.18 48.32
C GLN A 339 -8.13 -13.90 49.71
N ARG A 340 -7.28 -12.85 49.79
CA ARG A 340 -6.70 -12.45 51.08
C ARG A 340 -7.78 -12.04 52.08
N SER A 341 -8.76 -11.27 51.67
CA SER A 341 -9.88 -10.85 52.52
C SER A 341 -10.71 -12.06 52.99
N ALA A 342 -10.98 -13.02 52.08
CA ALA A 342 -11.68 -14.27 52.42
C ALA A 342 -10.90 -15.13 53.43
N LEU A 343 -9.58 -15.26 53.29
CA LEU A 343 -8.70 -15.98 54.20
C LEU A 343 -8.66 -15.29 55.60
N LEU A 344 -8.57 -13.99 55.64
CA LEU A 344 -8.61 -13.23 56.90
C LEU A 344 -9.95 -13.41 57.58
N PHE A 345 -11.08 -13.33 56.86
CA PHE A 345 -12.41 -13.58 57.38
C PHE A 345 -12.53 -15.01 57.96
N SER A 346 -12.08 -16.03 57.21
CA SER A 346 -12.13 -17.43 57.64
C SER A 346 -11.25 -17.70 58.87
N SER A 347 -10.07 -17.04 58.95
CA SER A 347 -9.16 -17.18 60.09
C SER A 347 -9.74 -16.54 61.37
N VAL A 348 -10.35 -15.35 61.24
CA VAL A 348 -11.05 -14.69 62.34
C VAL A 348 -12.26 -15.51 62.79
N PHE A 349 -13.03 -16.04 61.83
CA PHE A 349 -14.19 -16.86 62.13
C PHE A 349 -13.81 -18.17 62.84
N ASN A 350 -12.77 -18.88 62.38
CA ASN A 350 -12.28 -20.11 63.02
C ASN A 350 -11.66 -19.83 64.39
N SER A 351 -10.92 -18.74 64.58
CA SER A 351 -10.39 -18.38 65.89
C SER A 351 -11.50 -18.10 66.91
N THR A 352 -12.58 -17.44 66.47
CA THR A 352 -13.74 -17.17 67.39
C THR A 352 -14.53 -18.45 67.73
N LEU A 353 -14.61 -19.43 66.79
CA LEU A 353 -15.22 -20.74 67.07
C LEU A 353 -14.37 -21.56 68.06
N THR A 354 -13.04 -21.57 67.95
CA THR A 354 -12.15 -22.29 68.87
C THR A 354 -12.15 -21.69 70.26
N PHE A 355 -12.34 -20.36 70.42
CA PHE A 355 -12.56 -19.72 71.70
C PHE A 355 -13.91 -20.14 72.34
N GLN A 356 -14.92 -20.49 71.58
CA GLN A 356 -16.25 -20.94 72.02
C GLN A 356 -16.26 -22.42 72.44
N ASP A 357 -15.47 -23.26 71.69
CA ASP A 357 -15.39 -24.70 72.00
C ASP A 357 -14.42 -25.08 73.11
N ASN A 358 -13.40 -24.28 73.36
CA ASN A 358 -12.41 -24.52 74.41
C ASN A 358 -12.93 -24.08 75.79
N GLY A 359 -14.14 -24.43 76.11
CA GLY A 359 -14.67 -24.63 77.46
C GLY A 359 -14.20 -23.77 78.63
N VAL A 360 -13.46 -22.69 78.40
CA VAL A 360 -12.92 -21.80 79.44
C VAL A 360 -14.07 -21.11 80.21
N LEU A 361 -15.24 -20.98 79.60
CA LEU A 361 -16.43 -20.42 80.20
C LEU A 361 -17.25 -21.40 80.94
N SER A 362 -17.19 -22.71 80.62
CA SER A 362 -17.91 -23.75 81.37
C SER A 362 -17.24 -24.04 82.73
N ASN A 363 -15.91 -23.98 82.76
CA ASN A 363 -15.15 -24.19 83.98
C ASN A 363 -15.20 -22.98 84.96
N ALA A 364 -15.36 -21.79 84.46
CA ALA A 364 -15.49 -20.58 85.28
C ALA A 364 -16.88 -20.47 85.91
N ILE A 365 -17.92 -20.99 85.27
CA ILE A 365 -19.30 -21.04 85.84
C ILE A 365 -19.49 -22.19 86.82
N SER A 366 -18.88 -23.35 86.61
CA SER A 366 -18.95 -24.45 87.53
C SER A 366 -18.17 -24.18 88.81
N SER A 367 -17.10 -23.47 88.83
CA SER A 367 -16.35 -23.08 90.01
C SER A 367 -17.02 -21.95 90.82
N LEU A 368 -17.96 -21.23 90.23
CA LEU A 368 -18.75 -20.21 90.95
C LEU A 368 -20.01 -20.76 91.61
N VAL A 369 -20.45 -21.94 91.20
CA VAL A 369 -21.63 -22.60 91.81
C VAL A 369 -21.26 -23.49 93.01
N ASP A 370 -19.98 -23.89 93.16
CA ASP A 370 -19.51 -24.76 94.24
C ASP A 370 -19.07 -24.00 95.49
N VAL A 371 -19.33 -22.74 95.64
CA VAL A 371 -18.97 -21.92 96.79
C VAL A 371 -20.19 -21.48 97.65
N GLN A 372 -21.36 -22.06 97.40
CA GLN A 372 -22.53 -21.87 98.25
C GLN A 372 -23.22 -23.22 98.64
N VAL A 373 -22.59 -24.02 99.52
CA VAL A 373 -23.25 -24.86 100.47
C VAL A 373 -22.47 -24.87 101.79
#